data_46f68288635af4a48ff01a12dfc8c758
#
_entry.id   46f68288635af4a48ff01a12dfc8c758
#
_cell.length_a   1.000
_cell.length_b   1.000
_cell.length_c   1.000
_cell.angle_alpha   90.00
_cell.angle_beta   90.00
_cell.angle_gamma   90.00
#
_symmetry.space_group_name_H-M   'P 1'
#
loop_
_entity.id
_entity.type
_entity.pdbx_description
1 polymer ?
#
loop_
_entity_poly.entity_id
_entity_poly.type
_entity_poly.pdbx_seq_one_letter_code
_entity_poly.pdbx_strand_id
1 'polypeptide(L)'
;MKKKMVSVLLTASMLAGMTLCAVPVMAEDAETPENEVTGDASADDSFVVWGWNDDIKKILDGPFKEAYPDDYERIVFVNTGGSDYYQSKLDPVLDDPSNELYPDMMGLEVDYVQKYVNSDWVQNVADLGITADDYANSYQYNLDLGSDVDGNVRALFWQATPGCYAIRADLAEKYLGTTDPAALAEKFKDLDTIVATAKEVNDASGGKCKLFSGYDEIKRSLTGSRTQGFYDENDKITIDDNIKTYMETAKTLYDEDLTFNTDQWSADWYANMDGDGESSNAAIAYFG
;
A
#
# COMPACT_ATOMS: atom_id res chain seq x y z
N MET A 1 13.93 59.89 14.55
CA MET A 1 14.58 58.72 15.15
C MET A 1 13.61 57.75 15.84
N LYS A 2 12.58 58.18 16.56
CA LYS A 2 11.64 57.28 17.28
C LYS A 2 10.81 56.36 16.38
N LYS A 3 10.45 56.73 15.15
CA LYS A 3 9.65 55.88 14.23
C LYS A 3 10.46 54.73 13.59
N LYS A 4 11.77 54.90 13.42
CA LYS A 4 12.65 53.86 12.89
C LYS A 4 12.96 52.77 13.93
N MET A 5 13.06 53.14 15.21
CA MET A 5 13.26 52.16 16.28
C MET A 5 12.05 51.26 16.54
N VAL A 6 10.87 51.80 16.42
CA VAL A 6 9.61 51.01 16.58
C VAL A 6 9.47 49.99 15.43
N SER A 7 9.83 50.39 14.22
CA SER A 7 9.78 49.46 13.06
C SER A 7 10.81 48.33 13.20
N VAL A 8 12.02 48.57 13.70
CA VAL A 8 13.05 47.54 13.91
C VAL A 8 12.67 46.60 15.06
N LEU A 9 12.04 47.11 16.11
CA LEU A 9 11.56 46.27 17.22
C LEU A 9 10.40 45.38 16.83
N LEU A 10 9.45 45.85 15.99
CA LEU A 10 8.37 45.01 15.46
C LEU A 10 8.89 43.93 14.51
N THR A 11 9.86 44.22 13.66
CA THR A 11 10.47 43.25 12.76
C THR A 11 11.26 42.19 13.51
N ALA A 12 11.97 42.58 14.57
CA ALA A 12 12.71 41.66 15.43
C ALA A 12 11.76 40.74 16.25
N SER A 13 10.61 41.26 16.71
CA SER A 13 9.63 40.44 17.43
C SER A 13 8.85 39.47 16.51
N MET A 14 8.62 39.83 15.24
CA MET A 14 8.05 38.90 14.26
C MET A 14 9.04 37.81 13.85
N LEU A 15 10.30 38.13 13.69
CA LEU A 15 11.37 37.14 13.42
C LEU A 15 11.60 36.20 14.61
N ALA A 16 11.53 36.70 15.85
CA ALA A 16 11.63 35.87 17.05
C ALA A 16 10.38 34.99 17.26
N GLY A 17 9.19 35.45 16.85
CA GLY A 17 7.96 34.65 16.89
C GLY A 17 7.93 33.53 15.87
N MET A 18 8.52 33.73 14.69
CA MET A 18 8.63 32.70 13.65
C MET A 18 9.69 31.63 13.98
N THR A 19 10.72 31.98 14.74
CA THR A 19 11.74 30.99 15.17
C THR A 19 11.31 30.10 16.34
N LEU A 20 10.25 30.49 17.07
CA LEU A 20 9.72 29.70 18.19
C LEU A 20 8.58 28.74 17.80
N CYS A 21 8.02 28.87 16.58
CA CYS A 21 7.02 27.95 16.04
C CYS A 21 7.57 27.00 14.97
N ALA A 22 8.82 27.15 14.55
CA ALA A 22 9.56 26.15 13.81
C ALA A 22 10.28 25.25 14.82
N VAL A 23 9.54 24.36 15.48
CA VAL A 23 10.13 23.07 15.81
C VAL A 23 10.40 22.46 14.44
N PRO A 24 11.65 22.26 14.00
CA PRO A 24 11.87 21.32 12.93
C PRO A 24 11.31 20.02 13.51
N VAL A 25 10.19 19.53 12.99
CA VAL A 25 10.01 18.11 12.91
C VAL A 25 11.19 17.70 12.03
N MET A 26 12.33 17.40 12.67
CA MET A 26 13.27 16.48 12.11
C MET A 26 12.45 15.19 12.02
N ALA A 27 11.74 14.98 10.89
CA ALA A 27 11.70 13.64 10.37
C ALA A 27 13.19 13.26 10.40
N GLU A 28 13.59 12.42 11.30
CA GLU A 28 14.80 11.64 11.16
C GLU A 28 14.68 11.14 9.73
N ASP A 29 15.56 11.56 8.83
CA ASP A 29 15.62 11.00 7.49
C ASP A 29 15.88 9.52 7.73
N ALA A 30 14.82 8.74 7.75
CA ALA A 30 14.94 7.29 7.77
C ALA A 30 15.75 6.98 6.50
N GLU A 31 17.01 6.60 6.69
CA GLU A 31 17.88 6.29 5.56
C GLU A 31 17.14 5.26 4.70
N THR A 32 16.93 5.59 3.43
CA THR A 32 16.31 4.66 2.48
C THR A 32 17.16 3.39 2.52
N PRO A 33 16.58 2.22 2.87
CA PRO A 33 17.37 0.99 3.00
C PRO A 33 18.11 0.69 1.69
N GLU A 34 19.34 0.20 1.76
CA GLU A 34 20.05 -0.27 0.56
C GLU A 34 19.32 -1.46 -0.06
N ASN A 35 19.52 -1.67 -1.37
CA ASN A 35 19.02 -2.89 -2.00
C ASN A 35 19.79 -4.11 -1.48
N GLU A 36 19.06 -5.14 -1.08
CA GLU A 36 19.66 -6.45 -0.86
C GLU A 36 19.73 -7.20 -2.18
N VAL A 37 20.94 -7.53 -2.63
CA VAL A 37 21.16 -8.23 -3.90
C VAL A 37 21.73 -9.62 -3.60
N THR A 38 21.09 -10.65 -4.13
CA THR A 38 21.55 -12.04 -4.05
C THR A 38 21.79 -12.60 -5.45
N GLY A 39 22.84 -13.39 -5.64
CA GLY A 39 23.29 -13.88 -6.95
C GLY A 39 24.46 -13.05 -7.50
N ASP A 40 24.93 -13.38 -8.69
CA ASP A 40 26.07 -12.73 -9.37
C ASP A 40 25.57 -11.97 -10.61
N ALA A 41 25.34 -10.65 -10.45
CA ALA A 41 24.88 -9.79 -11.55
C ALA A 41 25.95 -9.58 -12.65
N SER A 42 27.23 -9.88 -12.36
CA SER A 42 28.31 -9.74 -13.34
C SER A 42 28.44 -10.92 -14.31
N ALA A 43 27.69 -12.00 -14.10
CA ALA A 43 27.68 -13.16 -14.99
C ALA A 43 26.99 -12.81 -16.32
N ASP A 44 27.59 -13.22 -17.45
CA ASP A 44 27.08 -12.91 -18.80
C ASP A 44 25.66 -13.45 -19.07
N ASP A 45 25.23 -14.44 -18.30
CA ASP A 45 23.92 -15.10 -18.44
C ASP A 45 23.00 -14.88 -17.22
N SER A 46 23.31 -13.90 -16.38
CA SER A 46 22.46 -13.53 -15.25
C SER A 46 21.04 -13.17 -15.69
N PHE A 47 20.07 -13.51 -14.84
CA PHE A 47 18.66 -13.13 -14.99
C PHE A 47 18.22 -12.35 -13.77
N VAL A 48 18.04 -11.05 -13.94
CA VAL A 48 17.81 -10.10 -12.84
C VAL A 48 16.32 -9.95 -12.55
N VAL A 49 15.93 -10.23 -11.32
CA VAL A 49 14.55 -10.17 -10.83
C VAL A 49 14.44 -9.15 -9.72
N TRP A 50 13.52 -8.20 -9.84
CA TRP A 50 13.27 -7.18 -8.82
C TRP A 50 11.99 -7.46 -8.03
N GLY A 51 12.08 -7.23 -6.71
CA GLY A 51 10.95 -7.26 -5.78
C GLY A 51 11.16 -6.30 -4.62
N TRP A 52 10.11 -6.05 -3.84
CA TRP A 52 10.16 -5.17 -2.66
C TRP A 52 10.21 -5.94 -1.35
N ASN A 53 10.00 -7.25 -1.41
CA ASN A 53 10.05 -8.18 -0.29
C ASN A 53 10.48 -9.58 -0.78
N ASP A 54 10.41 -10.58 0.09
CA ASP A 54 10.84 -11.94 -0.20
C ASP A 54 9.78 -12.83 -0.88
N ASP A 55 8.61 -12.34 -1.26
CA ASP A 55 7.54 -13.21 -1.76
C ASP A 55 7.89 -13.86 -3.10
N ILE A 56 8.40 -13.07 -4.06
CA ILE A 56 8.92 -13.62 -5.32
C ILE A 56 10.15 -14.53 -5.04
N LYS A 57 11.04 -14.09 -4.13
CA LYS A 57 12.21 -14.86 -3.77
C LYS A 57 11.86 -16.24 -3.22
N LYS A 58 10.83 -16.36 -2.37
CA LYS A 58 10.34 -17.65 -1.87
C LYS A 58 9.87 -18.60 -2.99
N ILE A 59 9.25 -18.03 -4.04
CA ILE A 59 8.85 -18.81 -5.21
C ILE A 59 10.08 -19.29 -5.99
N LEU A 60 11.07 -18.40 -6.17
CA LEU A 60 12.31 -18.72 -6.86
C LEU A 60 13.13 -19.77 -6.09
N ASP A 61 13.33 -19.56 -4.77
CA ASP A 61 14.11 -20.45 -3.91
C ASP A 61 13.43 -21.81 -3.66
N GLY A 62 12.13 -21.88 -3.80
CA GLY A 62 11.32 -23.07 -3.58
C GLY A 62 10.96 -23.78 -4.88
N PRO A 63 9.71 -23.66 -5.36
CA PRO A 63 9.19 -24.43 -6.48
C PRO A 63 9.93 -24.19 -7.80
N PHE A 64 10.44 -22.98 -8.06
CA PHE A 64 11.20 -22.72 -9.28
C PHE A 64 12.53 -23.46 -9.28
N LYS A 65 13.31 -23.34 -8.18
CA LYS A 65 14.58 -24.05 -8.02
C LYS A 65 14.43 -25.57 -8.11
N GLU A 66 13.34 -26.09 -7.56
CA GLU A 66 13.07 -27.54 -7.63
C GLU A 66 12.79 -27.99 -9.07
N ALA A 67 12.04 -27.20 -9.84
CA ALA A 67 11.64 -27.53 -11.20
C ALA A 67 12.75 -27.22 -12.24
N TYR A 68 13.52 -26.15 -12.02
CA TYR A 68 14.49 -25.60 -12.96
C TYR A 68 15.82 -25.24 -12.27
N PRO A 69 16.56 -26.24 -11.70
CA PRO A 69 17.75 -25.97 -10.90
C PRO A 69 18.88 -25.28 -11.68
N ASP A 70 19.06 -25.60 -12.96
CA ASP A 70 20.12 -25.01 -13.80
C ASP A 70 19.79 -23.51 -14.11
N ASP A 71 18.54 -23.18 -14.35
CA ASP A 71 18.10 -21.79 -14.56
C ASP A 71 18.13 -20.99 -13.26
N TYR A 72 17.87 -21.62 -12.12
CA TYR A 72 17.94 -20.96 -10.82
C TYR A 72 19.34 -20.40 -10.51
N GLU A 73 20.40 -21.09 -10.91
CA GLU A 73 21.78 -20.63 -10.69
C GLU A 73 22.11 -19.28 -11.37
N ARG A 74 21.30 -18.89 -12.35
CA ARG A 74 21.43 -17.62 -13.08
C ARG A 74 20.64 -16.47 -12.45
N ILE A 75 19.79 -16.76 -11.46
CA ILE A 75 18.92 -15.76 -10.87
C ILE A 75 19.71 -14.79 -9.99
N VAL A 76 19.54 -13.51 -10.27
CA VAL A 76 19.93 -12.41 -9.41
C VAL A 76 18.66 -11.76 -8.87
N PHE A 77 18.48 -11.76 -7.57
CA PHE A 77 17.31 -11.14 -6.95
C PHE A 77 17.67 -9.86 -6.24
N VAL A 78 16.94 -8.77 -6.57
CA VAL A 78 17.10 -7.45 -5.98
C VAL A 78 15.87 -7.16 -5.11
N ASN A 79 16.07 -7.11 -3.79
CA ASN A 79 15.05 -6.73 -2.82
C ASN A 79 15.26 -5.26 -2.39
N THR A 80 14.27 -4.41 -2.58
CA THR A 80 14.37 -2.99 -2.22
C THR A 80 14.09 -2.69 -0.75
N GLY A 81 13.66 -3.69 0.04
CA GLY A 81 13.39 -3.56 1.46
C GLY A 81 12.05 -2.88 1.80
N GLY A 82 11.16 -2.68 0.82
CA GLY A 82 9.82 -2.13 1.03
C GLY A 82 9.21 -1.57 -0.25
N SER A 83 7.89 -1.63 -0.33
CA SER A 83 7.13 -1.12 -1.48
C SER A 83 7.23 0.40 -1.63
N ASP A 84 7.37 1.14 -0.53
CA ASP A 84 7.50 2.61 -0.52
C ASP A 84 8.74 3.11 -1.27
N TYR A 85 9.81 2.31 -1.28
CA TYR A 85 11.06 2.63 -1.96
C TYR A 85 11.17 2.03 -3.35
N TYR A 86 10.31 1.08 -3.70
CA TYR A 86 10.45 0.25 -4.88
C TYR A 86 10.55 1.05 -6.16
N GLN A 87 9.55 1.89 -6.45
CA GLN A 87 9.52 2.67 -7.69
C GLN A 87 10.68 3.69 -7.76
N SER A 88 11.00 4.34 -6.64
CA SER A 88 12.09 5.34 -6.61
C SER A 88 13.47 4.74 -6.87
N LYS A 89 13.64 3.44 -6.61
CA LYS A 89 14.87 2.70 -6.86
C LYS A 89 14.89 2.04 -8.24
N LEU A 90 13.74 1.53 -8.69
CA LEU A 90 13.60 0.82 -9.95
C LEU A 90 13.65 1.77 -11.16
N ASP A 91 12.90 2.88 -11.11
CA ASP A 91 12.76 3.79 -12.25
C ASP A 91 14.10 4.30 -12.80
N PRO A 92 15.08 4.75 -11.97
CA PRO A 92 16.37 5.17 -12.48
C PRO A 92 17.19 4.04 -13.14
N VAL A 93 16.95 2.79 -12.74
CA VAL A 93 17.60 1.62 -13.36
C VAL A 93 16.96 1.31 -14.70
N LEU A 94 15.64 1.44 -14.83
CA LEU A 94 14.92 1.26 -16.10
C LEU A 94 15.29 2.32 -17.14
N ASP A 95 15.73 3.51 -16.72
CA ASP A 95 16.22 4.56 -17.61
C ASP A 95 17.67 4.32 -18.09
N ASP A 96 18.41 3.38 -17.49
CA ASP A 96 19.78 3.03 -17.85
C ASP A 96 19.92 1.54 -18.19
N PRO A 97 19.70 1.15 -19.47
CA PRO A 97 19.84 -0.24 -19.90
C PRO A 97 21.27 -0.82 -19.78
N SER A 98 22.27 -0.02 -19.43
CA SER A 98 23.63 -0.47 -19.15
C SER A 98 23.90 -0.82 -17.69
N ASN A 99 22.93 -0.62 -16.82
CA ASN A 99 23.02 -0.93 -15.42
C ASN A 99 23.10 -2.46 -15.20
N GLU A 100 24.04 -2.93 -14.39
CA GLU A 100 24.21 -4.36 -14.08
C GLU A 100 22.97 -5.00 -13.44
N LEU A 101 22.13 -4.20 -12.79
CA LEU A 101 20.88 -4.62 -12.17
C LEU A 101 19.63 -4.31 -13.03
N TYR A 102 19.82 -4.01 -14.34
CA TYR A 102 18.67 -3.81 -15.23
C TYR A 102 17.78 -5.06 -15.22
N PRO A 103 16.47 -4.95 -14.92
CA PRO A 103 15.63 -6.11 -14.71
C PRO A 103 15.29 -6.85 -16.00
N ASP A 104 15.39 -8.17 -15.97
CA ASP A 104 14.75 -9.08 -16.92
C ASP A 104 13.31 -9.37 -16.51
N MET A 105 13.03 -9.35 -15.20
CA MET A 105 11.69 -9.49 -14.62
C MET A 105 11.56 -8.58 -13.41
N MET A 106 10.39 -7.97 -13.23
CA MET A 106 10.10 -7.13 -12.06
C MET A 106 8.72 -7.42 -11.48
N GLY A 107 8.63 -7.45 -10.15
CA GLY A 107 7.37 -7.47 -9.44
C GLY A 107 6.66 -6.13 -9.55
N LEU A 108 5.35 -6.14 -9.78
CA LEU A 108 4.53 -4.93 -9.86
C LEU A 108 3.30 -5.07 -8.97
N GLU A 109 3.00 -4.01 -8.25
CA GLU A 109 1.80 -3.89 -7.42
C GLU A 109 0.64 -3.32 -8.23
N VAL A 110 -0.58 -3.71 -7.88
CA VAL A 110 -1.81 -3.22 -8.51
C VAL A 110 -1.94 -1.70 -8.48
N ASP A 111 -1.40 -1.06 -7.46
CA ASP A 111 -1.50 0.39 -7.26
C ASP A 111 -0.73 1.19 -8.32
N TYR A 112 0.28 0.59 -8.96
CA TYR A 112 1.12 1.28 -9.96
C TYR A 112 1.42 0.46 -11.23
N VAL A 113 0.88 -0.74 -11.38
CA VAL A 113 1.13 -1.61 -12.55
C VAL A 113 0.85 -0.89 -13.87
N GLN A 114 -0.20 -0.05 -13.92
CA GLN A 114 -0.60 0.68 -15.11
C GLN A 114 0.47 1.66 -15.63
N LYS A 115 1.32 2.19 -14.76
CA LYS A 115 2.48 3.01 -15.16
C LYS A 115 3.44 2.21 -16.03
N TYR A 116 3.73 0.97 -15.63
CA TYR A 116 4.72 0.12 -16.31
C TYR A 116 4.15 -0.56 -17.55
N VAL A 117 2.96 -1.15 -17.49
CA VAL A 117 2.36 -1.82 -18.66
C VAL A 117 2.07 -0.86 -19.81
N ASN A 118 1.91 0.44 -19.54
CA ASN A 118 1.76 1.47 -20.56
C ASN A 118 3.08 2.17 -20.96
N SER A 119 4.23 1.63 -20.53
CA SER A 119 5.56 2.15 -20.86
C SER A 119 6.27 1.27 -21.89
N ASP A 120 7.41 1.75 -22.40
CA ASP A 120 8.30 0.98 -23.25
C ASP A 120 9.25 0.07 -22.45
N TRP A 121 9.20 0.09 -21.12
CA TRP A 121 10.05 -0.74 -20.24
C TRP A 121 9.62 -2.21 -20.19
N VAL A 122 8.38 -2.54 -20.52
CA VAL A 122 7.87 -3.91 -20.50
C VAL A 122 7.43 -4.38 -21.88
N GLN A 123 7.61 -5.67 -22.14
CA GLN A 123 7.27 -6.31 -23.42
C GLN A 123 5.88 -6.95 -23.36
N ASN A 124 5.27 -7.23 -24.50
CA ASN A 124 4.11 -8.08 -24.57
C ASN A 124 4.51 -9.52 -24.18
N VAL A 125 3.73 -10.17 -23.31
CA VAL A 125 4.02 -11.56 -22.93
C VAL A 125 3.98 -12.51 -24.14
N ALA A 126 3.19 -12.18 -25.17
CA ALA A 126 3.13 -12.94 -26.40
C ALA A 126 4.47 -12.95 -27.18
N ASP A 127 5.25 -11.86 -27.11
CA ASP A 127 6.57 -11.76 -27.75
C ASP A 127 7.61 -12.65 -27.04
N LEU A 128 7.33 -13.03 -25.79
CA LEU A 128 8.11 -13.97 -24.99
C LEU A 128 7.65 -15.43 -25.21
N GLY A 129 6.68 -15.67 -26.10
CA GLY A 129 6.14 -17.00 -26.38
C GLY A 129 5.07 -17.47 -25.39
N ILE A 130 4.61 -16.60 -24.49
CA ILE A 130 3.51 -16.89 -23.54
C ILE A 130 2.18 -16.63 -24.27
N THR A 131 1.36 -17.64 -24.35
CA THR A 131 0.10 -17.62 -25.12
C THR A 131 -1.11 -17.47 -24.22
N ALA A 132 -2.27 -17.15 -24.79
CA ALA A 132 -3.52 -17.06 -24.06
C ALA A 132 -3.91 -18.37 -23.32
N ASP A 133 -3.46 -19.52 -23.82
CA ASP A 133 -3.70 -20.80 -23.16
C ASP A 133 -2.94 -20.94 -21.83
N ASP A 134 -1.76 -20.30 -21.73
CA ASP A 134 -0.92 -20.35 -20.51
C ASP A 134 -1.55 -19.60 -19.33
N TYR A 135 -2.37 -18.57 -19.60
CA TYR A 135 -3.07 -17.79 -18.59
C TYR A 135 -4.59 -17.84 -18.68
N ALA A 136 -5.14 -18.85 -19.38
CA ALA A 136 -6.59 -19.02 -19.58
C ALA A 136 -7.40 -19.16 -18.29
N ASN A 137 -6.75 -19.56 -17.19
CA ASN A 137 -7.38 -19.70 -15.86
C ASN A 137 -7.18 -18.48 -14.96
N SER A 138 -6.55 -17.41 -15.45
CA SER A 138 -6.41 -16.16 -14.69
C SER A 138 -7.75 -15.44 -14.55
N TYR A 139 -7.92 -14.73 -13.45
CA TYR A 139 -9.09 -13.86 -13.31
C TYR A 139 -9.04 -12.71 -14.31
N GLN A 140 -10.18 -12.38 -14.91
CA GLN A 140 -10.25 -11.33 -15.94
C GLN A 140 -9.72 -9.97 -15.42
N TYR A 141 -10.06 -9.59 -14.19
CA TYR A 141 -9.59 -8.33 -13.62
C TYR A 141 -8.06 -8.25 -13.49
N ASN A 142 -7.38 -9.38 -13.28
CA ASN A 142 -5.92 -9.43 -13.27
C ASN A 142 -5.36 -9.19 -14.68
N LEU A 143 -5.97 -9.80 -15.69
CA LEU A 143 -5.58 -9.59 -17.09
C LEU A 143 -5.82 -8.14 -17.51
N ASP A 144 -6.95 -7.55 -17.12
CA ASP A 144 -7.26 -6.15 -17.41
C ASP A 144 -6.24 -5.20 -16.78
N LEU A 145 -5.81 -5.46 -15.53
CA LEU A 145 -4.77 -4.70 -14.85
C LEU A 145 -3.37 -4.91 -15.46
N GLY A 146 -3.09 -6.10 -15.96
CA GLY A 146 -1.82 -6.46 -16.60
C GLY A 146 -1.75 -6.07 -18.08
N SER A 147 -2.78 -5.46 -18.64
CA SER A 147 -2.85 -5.06 -20.05
C SER A 147 -2.60 -3.56 -20.23
N ASP A 148 -1.99 -3.23 -21.35
CA ASP A 148 -1.84 -1.85 -21.80
C ASP A 148 -3.16 -1.26 -22.36
N VAL A 149 -3.16 0.02 -22.73
CA VAL A 149 -4.35 0.71 -23.29
C VAL A 149 -4.83 0.12 -24.62
N ASP A 150 -3.98 -0.61 -25.33
CA ASP A 150 -4.30 -1.28 -26.59
C ASP A 150 -4.81 -2.72 -26.37
N GLY A 151 -4.84 -3.19 -25.12
CA GLY A 151 -5.31 -4.52 -24.75
C GLY A 151 -4.27 -5.62 -24.87
N ASN A 152 -2.98 -5.29 -25.02
CA ASN A 152 -1.91 -6.29 -24.99
C ASN A 152 -1.57 -6.65 -23.55
N VAL A 153 -1.51 -7.94 -23.25
CA VAL A 153 -1.07 -8.42 -21.93
C VAL A 153 0.43 -8.23 -21.81
N ARG A 154 0.85 -7.45 -20.81
CA ARG A 154 2.25 -7.10 -20.53
C ARG A 154 2.71 -7.51 -19.14
N ALA A 155 1.78 -7.84 -18.24
CA ALA A 155 2.08 -8.40 -16.93
C ALA A 155 1.12 -9.54 -16.60
N LEU A 156 1.62 -10.53 -15.87
CA LEU A 156 0.84 -11.65 -15.37
C LEU A 156 0.89 -11.66 -13.84
N PHE A 157 -0.20 -12.09 -13.23
CA PHE A 157 -0.34 -12.12 -11.79
C PHE A 157 -0.11 -13.53 -11.25
N TRP A 158 0.73 -13.67 -10.22
CA TRP A 158 0.97 -14.94 -9.53
C TRP A 158 0.02 -15.19 -8.36
N GLN A 159 -0.74 -14.16 -7.96
CA GLN A 159 -1.71 -14.25 -6.87
C GLN A 159 -2.94 -13.37 -7.15
N ALA A 160 -4.05 -13.72 -6.51
CA ALA A 160 -5.24 -12.89 -6.46
C ALA A 160 -5.47 -12.48 -5.00
N THR A 161 -5.70 -11.20 -4.76
CA THR A 161 -5.90 -10.62 -3.43
C THR A 161 -7.30 -10.01 -3.33
N PRO A 162 -8.35 -10.85 -3.13
CA PRO A 162 -9.69 -10.31 -2.91
C PRO A 162 -9.73 -9.56 -1.59
N GLY A 163 -10.20 -8.30 -1.60
CA GLY A 163 -10.33 -7.51 -0.39
C GLY A 163 -11.31 -8.13 0.60
N CYS A 164 -10.92 -8.22 1.85
CA CYS A 164 -11.79 -8.65 2.94
C CYS A 164 -11.37 -8.02 4.27
N TYR A 165 -12.27 -8.06 5.26
CA TYR A 165 -11.89 -7.75 6.63
C TYR A 165 -11.39 -9.01 7.35
N ALA A 166 -10.13 -8.99 7.76
CA ALA A 166 -9.61 -9.93 8.75
C ALA A 166 -10.03 -9.46 10.15
N ILE A 167 -10.72 -10.30 10.91
CA ILE A 167 -11.29 -9.96 12.20
C ILE A 167 -10.55 -10.69 13.33
N ARG A 168 -10.10 -9.95 14.34
CA ARG A 168 -9.58 -10.49 15.60
C ARG A 168 -10.73 -11.13 16.37
N ALA A 169 -10.83 -12.47 16.35
CA ALA A 169 -11.94 -13.22 16.94
C ALA A 169 -12.06 -13.01 18.45
N ASP A 170 -10.93 -12.94 19.16
CA ASP A 170 -10.88 -12.70 20.61
C ASP A 170 -11.47 -11.34 21.00
N LEU A 171 -11.14 -10.29 20.25
CA LEU A 171 -11.66 -8.94 20.49
C LEU A 171 -13.11 -8.80 20.02
N ALA A 172 -13.48 -9.45 18.91
CA ALA A 172 -14.86 -9.47 18.43
C ALA A 172 -15.79 -10.16 19.43
N GLU A 173 -15.41 -11.30 19.98
CA GLU A 173 -16.17 -11.96 21.05
C GLU A 173 -16.34 -11.05 22.27
N LYS A 174 -15.25 -10.39 22.66
CA LYS A 174 -15.22 -9.56 23.86
C LYS A 174 -16.06 -8.29 23.75
N TYR A 175 -15.94 -7.56 22.61
CA TYR A 175 -16.51 -6.22 22.46
C TYR A 175 -17.74 -6.18 21.53
N LEU A 176 -17.93 -7.18 20.66
CA LEU A 176 -19.09 -7.29 19.77
C LEU A 176 -20.01 -8.47 20.13
N GLY A 177 -19.57 -9.33 21.07
CA GLY A 177 -20.35 -10.46 21.57
C GLY A 177 -20.56 -11.58 20.57
N THR A 178 -19.76 -11.65 19.50
CA THR A 178 -19.91 -12.70 18.48
C THR A 178 -18.63 -12.89 17.68
N THR A 179 -18.40 -14.13 17.24
CA THR A 179 -17.42 -14.51 16.22
C THR A 179 -18.08 -15.12 14.98
N ASP A 180 -19.41 -15.16 14.95
CA ASP A 180 -20.15 -15.70 13.81
C ASP A 180 -19.98 -14.80 12.59
N PRO A 181 -19.49 -15.31 11.44
CA PRO A 181 -19.21 -14.49 10.26
C PRO A 181 -20.45 -13.76 9.70
N ALA A 182 -21.64 -14.37 9.78
CA ALA A 182 -22.86 -13.74 9.29
C ALA A 182 -23.30 -12.60 10.21
N ALA A 183 -23.20 -12.77 11.52
CA ALA A 183 -23.48 -11.72 12.49
C ALA A 183 -22.47 -10.56 12.39
N LEU A 184 -21.19 -10.87 12.15
CA LEU A 184 -20.16 -9.86 11.90
C LEU A 184 -20.42 -9.11 10.58
N ALA A 185 -20.79 -9.79 9.52
CA ALA A 185 -21.10 -9.16 8.23
C ALA A 185 -22.20 -8.08 8.37
N GLU A 186 -23.20 -8.29 9.25
CA GLU A 186 -24.23 -7.26 9.52
C GLU A 186 -23.66 -6.01 10.19
N LYS A 187 -22.54 -6.11 10.93
CA LYS A 187 -21.88 -4.96 11.55
C LYS A 187 -20.99 -4.16 10.58
N PHE A 188 -20.72 -4.71 9.41
CA PHE A 188 -19.90 -4.10 8.34
C PHE A 188 -20.67 -3.84 7.05
N LYS A 189 -21.99 -4.00 7.03
CA LYS A 189 -22.80 -4.01 5.80
C LYS A 189 -22.88 -2.65 5.07
N ASP A 190 -22.72 -1.57 5.80
CA ASP A 190 -22.70 -0.20 5.28
C ASP A 190 -21.93 0.73 6.22
N LEU A 191 -21.61 1.94 5.73
CA LEU A 191 -20.77 2.87 6.48
C LEU A 191 -21.42 3.40 7.76
N ASP A 192 -22.75 3.61 7.76
CA ASP A 192 -23.48 4.04 8.96
C ASP A 192 -23.38 2.97 10.05
N THR A 193 -23.53 1.71 9.66
CA THR A 193 -23.40 0.57 10.58
C THR A 193 -21.95 0.40 11.05
N ILE A 194 -20.96 0.61 10.18
CA ILE A 194 -19.54 0.61 10.54
C ILE A 194 -19.25 1.70 11.59
N VAL A 195 -19.72 2.93 11.39
CA VAL A 195 -19.53 4.02 12.37
C VAL A 195 -20.22 3.70 13.68
N ALA A 196 -21.44 3.15 13.65
CA ALA A 196 -22.16 2.74 14.86
C ALA A 196 -21.43 1.62 15.61
N THR A 197 -20.89 0.63 14.88
CA THR A 197 -20.08 -0.45 15.46
C THR A 197 -18.76 0.08 16.05
N ALA A 198 -18.12 1.03 15.39
CA ALA A 198 -16.91 1.68 15.91
C ALA A 198 -17.19 2.42 17.24
N LYS A 199 -18.33 3.10 17.38
CA LYS A 199 -18.77 3.71 18.63
C LYS A 199 -19.01 2.66 19.72
N GLU A 200 -19.72 1.57 19.39
CA GLU A 200 -19.98 0.44 20.31
C GLU A 200 -18.66 -0.10 20.91
N VAL A 201 -17.66 -0.37 20.06
CA VAL A 201 -16.36 -0.89 20.48
C VAL A 201 -15.60 0.13 21.33
N ASN A 202 -15.57 1.38 20.88
CA ASN A 202 -14.89 2.46 21.60
C ASN A 202 -15.45 2.65 23.02
N ASP A 203 -16.77 2.70 23.16
CA ASP A 203 -17.45 2.89 24.44
C ASP A 203 -17.27 1.68 25.36
N ALA A 204 -17.41 0.46 24.83
CA ALA A 204 -17.26 -0.76 25.58
C ALA A 204 -15.84 -0.98 26.14
N SER A 205 -14.82 -0.48 25.42
CA SER A 205 -13.41 -0.62 25.81
C SER A 205 -12.85 0.58 26.58
N GLY A 206 -13.62 1.68 26.71
CA GLY A 206 -13.10 2.95 27.23
C GLY A 206 -11.99 3.54 26.36
N GLY A 207 -12.06 3.33 25.04
CA GLY A 207 -11.12 3.84 24.06
C GLY A 207 -9.85 2.99 23.86
N LYS A 208 -9.71 1.87 24.58
CA LYS A 208 -8.52 0.98 24.46
C LYS A 208 -8.59 0.01 23.30
N CYS A 209 -9.80 -0.27 22.82
CA CYS A 209 -10.02 -1.03 21.61
C CYS A 209 -10.81 -0.16 20.62
N LYS A 210 -10.44 -0.19 19.37
CA LYS A 210 -11.16 0.48 18.28
C LYS A 210 -11.62 -0.56 17.26
N LEU A 211 -12.60 -0.21 16.41
CA LEU A 211 -12.98 -1.12 15.32
C LEU A 211 -11.85 -1.24 14.30
N PHE A 212 -11.23 -0.11 13.96
CA PHE A 212 -10.13 0.03 13.00
C PHE A 212 -8.92 0.72 13.62
N SER A 213 -7.73 0.35 13.15
CA SER A 213 -6.49 1.03 13.53
C SER A 213 -6.38 2.42 12.90
N GLY A 214 -6.77 2.55 11.63
CA GLY A 214 -6.77 3.80 10.88
C GLY A 214 -7.88 3.89 9.85
N TYR A 215 -7.79 4.87 8.95
CA TYR A 215 -8.80 5.09 7.89
C TYR A 215 -8.56 4.23 6.66
N ASP A 216 -7.36 3.69 6.49
CA ASP A 216 -7.02 2.84 5.35
C ASP A 216 -7.90 1.59 5.29
N GLU A 217 -8.42 1.16 6.45
CA GLU A 217 -9.34 0.01 6.55
C GLU A 217 -10.66 0.21 5.78
N ILE A 218 -11.08 1.44 5.52
CA ILE A 218 -12.26 1.74 4.71
C ILE A 218 -11.89 2.28 3.32
N LYS A 219 -10.64 2.73 3.12
CA LYS A 219 -10.21 3.39 1.89
C LYS A 219 -10.31 2.48 0.67
N ARG A 220 -9.75 1.29 0.73
CA ARG A 220 -9.67 0.39 -0.43
C ARG A 220 -11.03 -0.08 -0.90
N SER A 221 -11.96 -0.40 0.00
CA SER A 221 -13.31 -0.81 -0.36
C SER A 221 -14.07 0.29 -1.09
N LEU A 222 -13.94 1.55 -0.65
CA LEU A 222 -14.60 2.70 -1.27
C LEU A 222 -13.89 3.19 -2.54
N THR A 223 -12.55 3.22 -2.54
CA THR A 223 -11.80 3.64 -3.73
C THR A 223 -11.84 2.58 -4.83
N GLY A 224 -11.84 1.28 -4.48
CA GLY A 224 -11.97 0.17 -5.42
C GLY A 224 -13.35 0.05 -6.07
N SER A 225 -14.40 0.60 -5.45
CA SER A 225 -15.76 0.62 -5.99
C SER A 225 -16.09 1.86 -6.82
N ARG A 226 -15.10 2.64 -7.22
CA ARG A 226 -15.29 3.82 -8.09
C ARG A 226 -15.95 3.44 -9.40
N THR A 227 -16.78 4.35 -9.91
CA THR A 227 -17.46 4.19 -11.20
C THR A 227 -16.84 5.03 -12.32
N GLN A 228 -15.85 5.87 -11.96
CA GLN A 228 -15.14 6.73 -12.90
C GLN A 228 -13.68 6.95 -12.47
N GLY A 229 -12.82 7.31 -13.42
CA GLY A 229 -11.43 7.68 -13.15
C GLY A 229 -11.29 9.01 -12.40
N PHE A 230 -10.06 9.35 -12.02
CA PHE A 230 -9.75 10.67 -11.43
C PHE A 230 -9.72 11.80 -12.46
N TYR A 231 -9.71 11.48 -13.75
CA TYR A 231 -9.74 12.43 -14.86
C TYR A 231 -10.87 12.08 -15.83
N ASP A 232 -11.54 13.10 -16.36
CA ASP A 232 -12.49 12.95 -17.45
C ASP A 232 -11.78 12.95 -18.83
N GLU A 233 -12.56 12.83 -19.90
CA GLU A 233 -12.09 12.84 -21.28
C GLU A 233 -11.40 14.16 -21.72
N ASN A 234 -11.46 15.19 -20.89
CA ASN A 234 -10.85 16.51 -21.11
C ASN A 234 -9.71 16.80 -20.12
N ASP A 235 -9.15 15.78 -19.50
CA ASP A 235 -8.09 15.86 -18.47
C ASP A 235 -8.46 16.69 -17.23
N LYS A 236 -9.75 16.82 -16.91
CA LYS A 236 -10.20 17.48 -15.69
C LYS A 236 -10.38 16.48 -14.58
N ILE A 237 -9.94 16.89 -13.39
CA ILE A 237 -10.12 16.08 -12.18
C ILE A 237 -11.62 15.87 -11.91
N THR A 238 -11.98 14.60 -11.76
CA THR A 238 -13.29 14.15 -11.31
C THR A 238 -13.16 13.48 -9.94
N ILE A 239 -14.13 13.72 -9.07
CA ILE A 239 -14.17 13.08 -7.75
C ILE A 239 -15.45 12.25 -7.69
N ASP A 240 -15.25 10.94 -7.71
CA ASP A 240 -16.32 9.94 -7.56
C ASP A 240 -17.03 10.10 -6.21
N ASP A 241 -18.30 9.79 -6.15
CA ASP A 241 -19.08 9.91 -4.91
C ASP A 241 -18.58 8.96 -3.82
N ASN A 242 -18.01 7.78 -4.18
CA ASN A 242 -17.39 6.90 -3.22
C ASN A 242 -16.14 7.52 -2.56
N ILE A 243 -15.38 8.32 -3.31
CA ILE A 243 -14.24 9.07 -2.73
C ILE A 243 -14.74 10.14 -1.74
N LYS A 244 -15.81 10.88 -2.08
CA LYS A 244 -16.42 11.84 -1.15
C LYS A 244 -16.93 11.16 0.11
N THR A 245 -17.63 10.04 -0.06
CA THR A 245 -18.15 9.24 1.04
C THR A 245 -17.02 8.72 1.95
N TYR A 246 -15.91 8.26 1.35
CA TYR A 246 -14.71 7.91 2.12
C TYR A 246 -14.21 9.10 2.96
N MET A 247 -14.05 10.27 2.36
CA MET A 247 -13.54 11.46 3.07
C MET A 247 -14.46 11.88 4.21
N GLU A 248 -15.78 11.86 4.01
CA GLU A 248 -16.77 12.20 5.03
C GLU A 248 -16.76 11.18 6.19
N THR A 249 -16.66 9.90 5.86
CA THR A 249 -16.60 8.82 6.88
C THR A 249 -15.29 8.88 7.65
N ALA A 250 -14.15 9.04 6.97
CA ALA A 250 -12.85 9.20 7.61
C ALA A 250 -12.83 10.42 8.55
N LYS A 251 -13.44 11.54 8.11
CA LYS A 251 -13.59 12.71 8.96
C LYS A 251 -14.45 12.42 10.21
N THR A 252 -15.53 11.65 10.08
CA THR A 252 -16.38 11.26 11.21
C THR A 252 -15.60 10.39 12.20
N LEU A 253 -14.86 9.40 11.70
CA LEU A 253 -14.01 8.54 12.54
C LEU A 253 -12.94 9.36 13.28
N TYR A 254 -12.39 10.37 12.64
CA TYR A 254 -11.42 11.29 13.24
C TYR A 254 -12.06 12.19 14.33
N ASP A 255 -13.12 12.92 13.97
CA ASP A 255 -13.75 13.91 14.84
C ASP A 255 -14.30 13.27 16.14
N GLU A 256 -14.72 12.01 16.07
CA GLU A 256 -15.29 11.25 17.18
C GLU A 256 -14.27 10.32 17.87
N ASP A 257 -12.99 10.40 17.52
CA ASP A 257 -11.91 9.58 18.09
C ASP A 257 -12.21 8.06 18.03
N LEU A 258 -12.58 7.56 16.83
CA LEU A 258 -13.00 6.17 16.63
C LEU A 258 -11.91 5.27 16.03
N THR A 259 -10.73 5.81 15.72
CA THR A 259 -9.53 5.08 15.29
C THR A 259 -8.30 5.56 16.06
N PHE A 260 -7.16 4.87 15.90
CA PHE A 260 -5.88 5.32 16.46
C PHE A 260 -5.12 6.23 15.48
N ASN A 261 -5.69 6.56 14.33
CA ASN A 261 -5.09 7.41 13.29
C ASN A 261 -3.74 6.87 12.77
N THR A 262 -3.58 5.57 12.70
CA THR A 262 -2.36 4.94 12.18
C THR A 262 -2.46 4.76 10.68
N ASP A 263 -1.33 4.86 10.01
CA ASP A 263 -1.21 4.46 8.61
C ASP A 263 -1.06 2.92 8.52
N GLN A 264 -1.70 2.31 7.55
CA GLN A 264 -1.57 0.86 7.29
C GLN A 264 -0.10 0.51 7.07
N TRP A 265 0.33 -0.64 7.62
CA TRP A 265 1.71 -1.16 7.59
C TRP A 265 2.72 -0.37 8.45
N SER A 266 2.31 0.65 9.19
CA SER A 266 3.19 1.32 10.15
C SER A 266 3.45 0.45 11.40
N ALA A 267 4.50 0.79 12.14
CA ALA A 267 4.82 0.10 13.41
C ALA A 267 3.66 0.17 14.42
N ASP A 268 2.98 1.31 14.50
CA ASP A 268 1.83 1.51 15.39
C ASP A 268 0.61 0.69 14.93
N TRP A 269 0.41 0.55 13.61
CA TRP A 269 -0.64 -0.30 13.06
C TRP A 269 -0.43 -1.78 13.44
N TYR A 270 0.81 -2.30 13.34
CA TYR A 270 1.15 -3.63 13.80
C TYR A 270 1.03 -3.77 15.32
N ALA A 271 1.44 -2.77 16.09
CA ALA A 271 1.29 -2.79 17.55
C ALA A 271 -0.18 -2.87 17.97
N ASN A 272 -1.09 -2.19 17.26
CA ASN A 272 -2.53 -2.28 17.49
C ASN A 272 -3.12 -3.64 17.07
N MET A 273 -2.50 -4.31 16.09
CA MET A 273 -2.87 -5.66 15.68
C MET A 273 -2.53 -6.69 16.77
N ASP A 274 -1.41 -6.50 17.47
CA ASP A 274 -0.96 -7.39 18.53
C ASP A 274 -1.54 -7.05 19.91
N GLY A 275 -2.18 -5.90 20.06
CA GLY A 275 -2.70 -5.40 21.33
C GLY A 275 -3.84 -6.23 21.91
N ASP A 276 -4.12 -6.05 23.21
CA ASP A 276 -5.15 -6.77 23.97
C ASP A 276 -6.43 -5.95 24.25
N GLY A 277 -6.42 -4.65 23.93
CA GLY A 277 -7.54 -3.74 24.16
C GLY A 277 -7.82 -3.43 25.65
N GLU A 278 -6.92 -3.76 26.56
CA GLU A 278 -6.99 -3.47 27.99
C GLU A 278 -5.74 -2.75 28.50
N SER A 279 -4.59 -3.41 28.43
CA SER A 279 -3.29 -2.85 28.82
C SER A 279 -2.60 -2.12 27.66
N SER A 280 -2.88 -2.52 26.44
CA SER A 280 -2.39 -1.94 25.18
C SER A 280 -3.53 -1.62 24.23
N ASN A 281 -3.32 -0.67 23.35
CA ASN A 281 -4.27 -0.36 22.28
C ASN A 281 -4.42 -1.57 21.36
N ALA A 282 -5.65 -1.79 20.86
CA ALA A 282 -5.93 -2.86 19.92
C ALA A 282 -7.00 -2.47 18.90
N ALA A 283 -6.94 -3.04 17.70
CA ALA A 283 -8.00 -2.91 16.72
C ALA A 283 -8.58 -4.29 16.33
N ILE A 284 -9.88 -4.30 16.01
CA ILE A 284 -10.63 -5.54 15.74
C ILE A 284 -10.49 -5.97 14.31
N ALA A 285 -10.60 -5.05 13.37
CA ALA A 285 -10.75 -5.34 11.94
C ALA A 285 -9.65 -4.68 11.11
N TYR A 286 -9.12 -5.43 10.18
CA TYR A 286 -8.05 -5.05 9.25
C TYR A 286 -8.47 -5.42 7.82
N PHE A 287 -8.42 -4.46 6.90
CA PHE A 287 -8.73 -4.69 5.50
C PHE A 287 -7.45 -5.00 4.71
N GLY A 288 -7.42 -6.13 4.00
CA GLY A 288 -6.30 -6.56 3.19
C GLY A 288 -6.71 -7.37 2.00
#